data_991a04c923483d7902cd3fb7264da9b9
#
_entry.id   991a04c923483d7902cd3fb7264da9b9
#
_cell.length_a   1.000
_cell.length_b   1.000
_cell.length_c   1.000
_cell.angle_alpha   90.00
_cell.angle_beta   90.00
_cell.angle_gamma   90.00
#
_symmetry.space_group_name_H-M   'P 1'
#
loop_
_entity.id
_entity.type
_entity.pdbx_description
1 polymer ?
#
loop_
_entity_poly.entity_id
_entity_poly.type
_entity_poly.pdbx_seq_one_letter_code
_entity_poly.pdbx_strand_id
1 'polypeptide(L)'
;MKTADEILSMVNEFLANLPYERKPKSLYEPIKYVLSMGGKRIRPTLMLLGYNLFKDNPEKILMNAVALETYHNYTLLHDDLMDNADLRRGHETVHKKWNANTAILSGDSMLVLAYERMAQCDEKHLAKVLKLFTTTALEIGEGQQFDMEFENRNDVKEEEYIEMIRLKTSVLLACALKMGAILADASDEDAENLYKFGEQIGLAFQLQDDYLDVYGDTKVFGKEIGGDITSNKKTYMLINAFNHANDAQRAELQKWVDAEEFDRKEKVAAVTRLYNEIGIDKMAQDKIAYYFEQSKKYLDAVNVPAERKEELAKYAQKMMKRQY
;
A
#
# COMPACT_ATOMS: atom_id res chain seq x y z
N MET A 1 -11.19 18.29 -16.16
CA MET A 1 -10.58 17.28 -15.26
C MET A 1 -10.01 17.96 -14.03
N LYS A 2 -10.11 17.32 -12.85
CA LYS A 2 -9.45 17.82 -11.62
C LYS A 2 -8.01 17.27 -11.54
N THR A 3 -7.10 18.06 -10.99
CA THR A 3 -5.73 17.65 -10.71
C THR A 3 -5.67 16.73 -9.48
N ALA A 4 -4.56 16.01 -9.31
CA ALA A 4 -4.36 15.14 -8.14
C ALA A 4 -4.39 15.93 -6.82
N ASP A 5 -3.86 17.16 -6.81
CA ASP A 5 -3.85 18.02 -5.62
C ASP A 5 -5.27 18.53 -5.27
N GLU A 6 -6.09 18.89 -6.28
CA GLU A 6 -7.51 19.22 -6.07
C GLU A 6 -8.31 18.01 -5.54
N ILE A 7 -8.04 16.83 -6.08
CA ILE A 7 -8.66 15.56 -5.61
C ILE A 7 -8.24 15.26 -4.17
N LEU A 8 -6.96 15.39 -3.84
CA LEU A 8 -6.46 15.18 -2.48
C LEU A 8 -7.11 16.12 -1.48
N SER A 9 -7.22 17.41 -1.83
CA SER A 9 -7.90 18.41 -1.00
C SER A 9 -9.36 18.03 -0.76
N MET A 10 -10.07 17.64 -1.80
CA MET A 10 -11.47 17.20 -1.75
C MET A 10 -11.66 15.96 -0.86
N VAL A 11 -10.77 14.97 -0.95
CA VAL A 11 -10.79 13.77 -0.10
C VAL A 11 -10.56 14.13 1.37
N ASN A 12 -9.58 14.98 1.67
CA ASN A 12 -9.28 15.38 3.04
C ASN A 12 -10.42 16.19 3.66
N GLU A 13 -11.00 17.12 2.92
CA GLU A 13 -12.16 17.90 3.37
C GLU A 13 -13.36 17.01 3.65
N PHE A 14 -13.63 16.06 2.78
CA PHE A 14 -14.74 15.12 2.96
C PHE A 14 -14.55 14.22 4.17
N LEU A 15 -13.34 13.66 4.37
CA LEU A 15 -13.00 12.85 5.55
C LEU A 15 -13.13 13.63 6.86
N ALA A 16 -12.73 14.91 6.88
CA ALA A 16 -12.83 15.75 8.07
C ALA A 16 -14.29 16.05 8.47
N ASN A 17 -15.19 16.07 7.48
CA ASN A 17 -16.62 16.38 7.68
C ASN A 17 -17.52 15.15 7.81
N LEU A 18 -16.97 13.93 7.78
CA LEU A 18 -17.78 12.71 7.97
C LEU A 18 -18.36 12.64 9.37
N PRO A 19 -19.67 12.34 9.50
CA PRO A 19 -20.31 12.19 10.80
C PRO A 19 -19.90 10.86 11.46
N TYR A 20 -19.04 10.96 12.47
CA TYR A 20 -18.64 9.80 13.31
C TYR A 20 -19.39 9.77 14.66
N GLU A 21 -20.43 10.57 14.83
CA GLU A 21 -21.21 10.67 16.08
C GLU A 21 -22.23 9.55 16.19
N ARG A 22 -21.73 8.32 16.31
CA ARG A 22 -22.54 7.13 16.55
C ARG A 22 -22.31 6.62 17.99
N LYS A 23 -23.24 5.80 18.50
CA LYS A 23 -23.10 5.12 19.81
C LYS A 23 -22.84 3.62 19.59
N PRO A 24 -22.06 2.96 20.48
CA PRO A 24 -21.37 3.55 21.64
C PRO A 24 -20.13 4.37 21.21
N LYS A 25 -19.85 5.48 21.89
CA LYS A 25 -18.70 6.37 21.55
C LYS A 25 -17.38 5.62 21.57
N SER A 26 -17.17 4.74 22.53
CA SER A 26 -15.94 3.93 22.66
C SER A 26 -15.62 3.07 21.45
N LEU A 27 -16.59 2.80 20.58
CA LEU A 27 -16.38 2.08 19.30
C LEU A 27 -15.98 3.04 18.17
N TYR A 28 -16.59 4.23 18.11
CA TYR A 28 -16.46 5.14 16.98
C TYR A 28 -15.36 6.21 17.17
N GLU A 29 -15.00 6.55 18.41
CA GLU A 29 -13.89 7.46 18.70
C GLU A 29 -12.53 6.95 18.15
N PRO A 30 -12.16 5.66 18.30
CA PRO A 30 -10.95 5.12 17.67
C PRO A 30 -11.00 5.18 16.14
N ILE A 31 -12.16 4.95 15.52
CA ILE A 31 -12.34 5.05 14.07
C ILE A 31 -12.07 6.48 13.59
N LYS A 32 -12.69 7.47 14.25
CA LYS A 32 -12.45 8.89 13.97
C LYS A 32 -10.97 9.24 14.15
N TYR A 33 -10.36 8.76 15.22
CA TYR A 33 -8.95 8.99 15.53
C TYR A 33 -8.04 8.48 14.42
N VAL A 34 -8.17 7.22 13.99
CA VAL A 34 -7.35 6.63 12.93
C VAL A 34 -7.51 7.39 11.61
N LEU A 35 -8.72 7.71 11.21
CA LEU A 35 -8.99 8.42 9.96
C LEU A 35 -8.48 9.88 10.00
N SER A 36 -8.37 10.49 11.19
CA SER A 36 -7.84 11.85 11.39
C SER A 36 -6.31 11.94 11.44
N MET A 37 -5.58 10.83 11.55
CA MET A 37 -4.10 10.81 11.58
C MET A 37 -3.43 11.32 10.30
N GLY A 38 -4.21 11.72 9.30
CA GLY A 38 -3.68 12.14 8.01
C GLY A 38 -3.24 10.98 7.12
N GLY A 39 -2.31 11.25 6.23
CA GLY A 39 -1.75 10.28 5.29
C GLY A 39 -1.79 10.79 3.85
N LYS A 40 -1.11 10.07 2.96
CA LYS A 40 -0.95 10.45 1.54
C LYS A 40 -2.23 10.27 0.71
N ARG A 41 -3.24 9.59 1.23
CA ARG A 41 -4.54 9.32 0.57
C ARG A 41 -4.39 8.78 -0.86
N ILE A 42 -3.38 7.94 -1.09
CA ILE A 42 -3.04 7.44 -2.43
C ILE A 42 -4.23 6.69 -3.07
N ARG A 43 -4.87 5.80 -2.32
CA ARG A 43 -5.94 4.93 -2.83
C ARG A 43 -7.20 5.69 -3.25
N PRO A 44 -7.77 6.56 -2.42
CA PRO A 44 -8.90 7.37 -2.85
C PRO A 44 -8.53 8.31 -4.01
N THR A 45 -7.32 8.87 -4.02
CA THR A 45 -6.84 9.72 -5.13
C THR A 45 -6.77 8.92 -6.43
N LEU A 46 -6.21 7.71 -6.43
CA LEU A 46 -6.15 6.84 -7.60
C LEU A 46 -7.55 6.45 -8.11
N MET A 47 -8.50 6.17 -7.21
CA MET A 47 -9.89 5.87 -7.61
C MET A 47 -10.52 7.06 -8.35
N LEU A 48 -10.36 8.26 -7.81
CA LEU A 48 -10.92 9.47 -8.40
C LEU A 48 -10.20 9.88 -9.70
N LEU A 49 -8.89 9.65 -9.80
CA LEU A 49 -8.14 9.82 -11.05
C LEU A 49 -8.56 8.80 -12.11
N GLY A 50 -8.76 7.53 -11.72
CA GLY A 50 -9.30 6.49 -12.61
C GLY A 50 -10.68 6.86 -13.17
N TYR A 51 -11.57 7.39 -12.35
CA TYR A 51 -12.85 7.94 -12.78
C TYR A 51 -12.67 9.13 -13.74
N ASN A 52 -11.75 10.02 -13.42
CA ASN A 52 -11.47 11.24 -14.17
C ASN A 52 -10.97 10.99 -15.62
N LEU A 53 -10.45 9.79 -15.91
CA LEU A 53 -10.09 9.41 -17.27
C LEU A 53 -11.30 9.41 -18.20
N PHE A 54 -12.50 9.08 -17.69
CA PHE A 54 -13.71 8.88 -18.47
C PHE A 54 -14.77 9.96 -18.22
N LYS A 55 -14.84 10.52 -17.00
CA LYS A 55 -15.86 11.53 -16.60
C LYS A 55 -15.24 12.66 -15.77
N ASP A 56 -15.81 13.85 -15.86
CA ASP A 56 -15.24 15.07 -15.27
C ASP A 56 -15.69 15.36 -13.82
N ASN A 57 -16.65 14.63 -13.28
CA ASN A 57 -17.28 14.89 -11.98
C ASN A 57 -16.91 13.81 -10.94
N PRO A 58 -15.62 13.68 -10.50
CA PRO A 58 -15.18 12.62 -9.61
C PRO A 58 -15.82 12.71 -8.20
N GLU A 59 -16.34 13.88 -7.81
CA GLU A 59 -17.09 14.08 -6.57
C GLU A 59 -18.30 13.15 -6.42
N LYS A 60 -18.85 12.67 -7.50
CA LYS A 60 -19.99 11.71 -7.49
C LYS A 60 -19.66 10.39 -6.82
N ILE A 61 -18.41 9.98 -6.85
CA ILE A 61 -17.94 8.71 -6.27
C ILE A 61 -17.06 8.92 -5.02
N LEU A 62 -17.11 10.11 -4.43
CA LEU A 62 -16.25 10.47 -3.30
C LEU A 62 -16.52 9.57 -2.08
N MET A 63 -17.77 9.16 -1.85
CA MET A 63 -18.12 8.22 -0.79
C MET A 63 -17.47 6.84 -1.00
N ASN A 64 -17.43 6.35 -2.25
CA ASN A 64 -16.75 5.09 -2.60
C ASN A 64 -15.23 5.19 -2.43
N ALA A 65 -14.63 6.33 -2.79
CA ALA A 65 -13.21 6.58 -2.58
C ALA A 65 -12.85 6.61 -1.07
N VAL A 66 -13.70 7.21 -0.25
CA VAL A 66 -13.55 7.22 1.21
C VAL A 66 -13.84 5.85 1.83
N ALA A 67 -14.72 5.05 1.24
CA ALA A 67 -14.90 3.65 1.64
C ALA A 67 -13.59 2.87 1.53
N LEU A 68 -12.87 3.03 0.40
CA LEU A 68 -11.59 2.38 0.18
C LEU A 68 -10.50 2.86 1.16
N GLU A 69 -10.47 4.16 1.47
CA GLU A 69 -9.58 4.71 2.48
C GLU A 69 -9.93 4.21 3.89
N THR A 70 -11.23 4.04 4.20
CA THR A 70 -11.69 3.45 5.46
C THR A 70 -11.21 2.01 5.59
N TYR A 71 -11.36 1.21 4.54
CA TYR A 71 -10.84 -0.15 4.47
C TYR A 71 -9.32 -0.18 4.66
N HIS A 72 -8.58 0.66 3.95
CA HIS A 72 -7.13 0.74 4.13
C HIS A 72 -6.72 1.06 5.57
N ASN A 73 -7.39 2.01 6.22
CA ASN A 73 -7.07 2.33 7.60
C ASN A 73 -7.51 1.21 8.58
N TYR A 74 -8.52 0.41 8.24
CA TYR A 74 -8.84 -0.83 8.93
C TYR A 74 -7.67 -1.81 8.90
N THR A 75 -7.10 -2.07 7.70
CA THR A 75 -5.97 -2.99 7.60
C THR A 75 -4.75 -2.49 8.38
N LEU A 76 -4.47 -1.18 8.37
CA LEU A 76 -3.39 -0.59 9.15
C LEU A 76 -3.62 -0.70 10.67
N LEU A 77 -4.86 -0.56 11.13
CA LEU A 77 -5.20 -0.66 12.55
C LEU A 77 -4.99 -2.07 13.09
N HIS A 78 -5.38 -3.10 12.32
CA HIS A 78 -5.14 -4.49 12.68
C HIS A 78 -3.67 -4.90 12.53
N ASP A 79 -2.98 -4.43 11.49
CA ASP A 79 -1.54 -4.60 11.27
C ASP A 79 -0.75 -4.05 12.47
N ASP A 80 -1.03 -2.82 12.92
CA ASP A 80 -0.42 -2.22 14.11
C ASP A 80 -0.59 -3.08 15.39
N LEU A 81 -1.74 -3.73 15.54
CA LEU A 81 -2.00 -4.63 16.67
C LEU A 81 -1.20 -5.93 16.55
N MET A 82 -1.15 -6.53 15.36
CA MET A 82 -0.41 -7.77 15.11
C MET A 82 1.10 -7.55 15.29
N ASP A 83 1.62 -6.42 14.81
CA ASP A 83 3.03 -6.05 14.92
C ASP A 83 3.39 -5.46 16.30
N ASN A 84 2.41 -5.28 17.20
CA ASN A 84 2.57 -4.60 18.49
C ASN A 84 3.23 -3.21 18.36
N ALA A 85 2.95 -2.49 17.29
CA ALA A 85 3.55 -1.21 16.97
C ALA A 85 3.10 -0.10 17.95
N ASP A 86 4.04 0.70 18.45
CA ASP A 86 3.73 1.78 19.41
C ASP A 86 3.14 3.01 18.71
N LEU A 87 3.64 3.33 17.53
CA LEU A 87 3.30 4.55 16.79
C LEU A 87 2.92 4.29 15.32
N ARG A 88 1.92 5.03 14.86
CA ARG A 88 1.54 5.16 13.44
C ARG A 88 1.48 6.63 13.05
N ARG A 89 2.27 7.06 12.07
CA ARG A 89 2.32 8.46 11.60
C ARG A 89 2.59 9.47 12.73
N GLY A 90 3.43 9.08 13.71
CA GLY A 90 3.76 9.90 14.87
C GLY A 90 2.71 9.94 15.98
N HIS A 91 1.61 9.19 15.84
CA HIS A 91 0.56 9.04 16.85
C HIS A 91 0.57 7.66 17.47
N GLU A 92 0.16 7.54 18.75
CA GLU A 92 -0.03 6.23 19.39
C GLU A 92 -1.00 5.37 18.59
N THR A 93 -0.71 4.08 18.46
CA THR A 93 -1.61 3.11 17.84
C THR A 93 -2.85 2.91 18.70
N VAL A 94 -3.95 2.41 18.11
CA VAL A 94 -5.23 2.26 18.84
C VAL A 94 -5.10 1.32 20.02
N HIS A 95 -4.39 0.21 19.88
CA HIS A 95 -4.22 -0.76 20.97
C HIS A 95 -3.36 -0.22 22.13
N LYS A 96 -2.46 0.73 21.87
CA LYS A 96 -1.69 1.41 22.92
C LYS A 96 -2.51 2.50 23.62
N LYS A 97 -3.23 3.30 22.82
CA LYS A 97 -4.03 4.43 23.34
C LYS A 97 -5.29 3.97 24.08
N TRP A 98 -5.92 2.87 23.65
CA TRP A 98 -7.08 2.27 24.30
C TRP A 98 -6.73 0.88 24.84
N ASN A 99 -6.95 -0.15 24.04
CA ASN A 99 -6.58 -1.54 24.32
C ASN A 99 -6.79 -2.42 23.08
N ALA A 100 -6.32 -3.67 23.13
CA ALA A 100 -6.42 -4.63 22.03
C ALA A 100 -7.88 -4.92 21.61
N ASN A 101 -8.79 -5.12 22.55
CA ASN A 101 -10.20 -5.39 22.23
C ASN A 101 -10.87 -4.22 21.49
N THR A 102 -10.54 -2.99 21.88
CA THR A 102 -11.00 -1.78 21.19
C THR A 102 -10.45 -1.72 19.76
N ALA A 103 -9.17 -2.05 19.57
CA ALA A 103 -8.57 -2.11 18.24
C ALA A 103 -9.29 -3.15 17.35
N ILE A 104 -9.52 -4.36 17.84
CA ILE A 104 -10.25 -5.41 17.11
C ILE A 104 -11.64 -4.92 16.72
N LEU A 105 -12.47 -4.54 17.69
CA LEU A 105 -13.87 -4.18 17.44
C LEU A 105 -14.03 -2.93 16.57
N SER A 106 -13.18 -1.92 16.76
CA SER A 106 -13.20 -0.72 15.91
C SER A 106 -12.75 -1.02 14.49
N GLY A 107 -11.74 -1.88 14.33
CA GLY A 107 -11.29 -2.36 13.03
C GLY A 107 -12.39 -3.13 12.29
N ASP A 108 -13.01 -4.12 12.94
CA ASP A 108 -14.13 -4.88 12.35
C ASP A 108 -15.28 -3.94 11.93
N SER A 109 -15.58 -2.95 12.76
CA SER A 109 -16.60 -1.94 12.43
C SER A 109 -16.18 -1.06 11.24
N MET A 110 -14.89 -0.75 11.08
CA MET A 110 -14.37 -0.03 9.91
C MET A 110 -14.52 -0.85 8.63
N LEU A 111 -14.31 -2.17 8.68
CA LEU A 111 -14.55 -3.06 7.55
C LEU A 111 -16.02 -3.00 7.12
N VAL A 112 -16.96 -3.12 8.06
CA VAL A 112 -18.40 -3.05 7.77
C VAL A 112 -18.80 -1.66 7.26
N LEU A 113 -18.24 -0.58 7.82
CA LEU A 113 -18.46 0.79 7.34
C LEU A 113 -17.90 1.01 5.93
N ALA A 114 -16.82 0.36 5.57
CA ALA A 114 -16.30 0.39 4.21
C ALA A 114 -17.29 -0.25 3.23
N TYR A 115 -17.86 -1.41 3.55
CA TYR A 115 -18.92 -2.03 2.74
C TYR A 115 -20.19 -1.18 2.68
N GLU A 116 -20.66 -0.62 3.80
CA GLU A 116 -21.82 0.29 3.85
C GLU A 116 -21.67 1.47 2.89
N ARG A 117 -20.48 2.09 2.88
CA ARG A 117 -20.16 3.22 2.00
C ARG A 117 -19.92 2.80 0.55
N MET A 118 -19.27 1.66 0.34
CA MET A 118 -19.02 1.12 -0.99
C MET A 118 -20.32 0.80 -1.72
N ALA A 119 -21.33 0.33 -1.00
CA ALA A 119 -22.65 0.06 -1.54
C ALA A 119 -23.46 1.33 -1.92
N GLN A 120 -22.98 2.53 -1.59
CA GLN A 120 -23.60 3.80 -2.00
C GLN A 120 -23.16 4.22 -3.41
N CYS A 121 -23.21 3.32 -4.36
CA CYS A 121 -22.99 3.59 -5.77
C CYS A 121 -24.29 3.36 -6.55
N ASP A 122 -24.30 3.75 -7.83
CA ASP A 122 -25.44 3.45 -8.71
C ASP A 122 -25.71 1.94 -8.75
N GLU A 123 -26.99 1.55 -8.65
CA GLU A 123 -27.42 0.15 -8.58
C GLU A 123 -26.86 -0.70 -9.73
N LYS A 124 -26.74 -0.13 -10.93
CA LYS A 124 -26.16 -0.80 -12.11
C LYS A 124 -24.71 -1.25 -11.92
N HIS A 125 -23.96 -0.62 -11.00
CA HIS A 125 -22.55 -0.94 -10.73
C HIS A 125 -22.36 -1.81 -9.49
N LEU A 126 -23.38 -1.89 -8.61
CA LEU A 126 -23.28 -2.46 -7.28
C LEU A 126 -22.67 -3.86 -7.28
N ALA A 127 -23.14 -4.75 -8.14
CA ALA A 127 -22.64 -6.12 -8.21
C ALA A 127 -21.16 -6.18 -8.61
N LYS A 128 -20.73 -5.40 -9.62
CA LYS A 128 -19.33 -5.35 -10.08
C LYS A 128 -18.42 -4.75 -9.00
N VAL A 129 -18.87 -3.66 -8.36
CA VAL A 129 -18.14 -2.95 -7.30
C VAL A 129 -17.94 -3.84 -6.10
N LEU A 130 -18.99 -4.47 -5.57
CA LEU A 130 -18.90 -5.35 -4.41
C LEU A 130 -18.07 -6.61 -4.70
N LYS A 131 -18.22 -7.21 -5.89
CA LYS A 131 -17.39 -8.36 -6.27
C LYS A 131 -15.91 -8.00 -6.29
N LEU A 132 -15.54 -6.89 -6.94
CA LEU A 132 -14.14 -6.43 -7.00
C LEU A 132 -13.61 -6.14 -5.60
N PHE A 133 -14.35 -5.39 -4.79
CA PHE A 133 -13.93 -5.04 -3.43
C PHE A 133 -13.77 -6.27 -2.53
N THR A 134 -14.71 -7.21 -2.57
CA THR A 134 -14.66 -8.44 -1.76
C THR A 134 -13.49 -9.32 -2.14
N THR A 135 -13.25 -9.54 -3.46
CA THR A 135 -12.07 -10.30 -3.91
C THR A 135 -10.78 -9.65 -3.42
N THR A 136 -10.64 -8.34 -3.60
CA THR A 136 -9.47 -7.59 -3.14
C THR A 136 -9.28 -7.67 -1.62
N ALA A 137 -10.38 -7.62 -0.86
CA ALA A 137 -10.31 -7.72 0.60
C ALA A 137 -9.81 -9.10 1.07
N LEU A 138 -10.21 -10.16 0.40
CA LEU A 138 -9.70 -11.52 0.66
C LEU A 138 -8.21 -11.64 0.28
N GLU A 139 -7.83 -11.17 -0.90
CA GLU A 139 -6.44 -11.17 -1.37
C GLU A 139 -5.50 -10.45 -0.39
N ILE A 140 -5.94 -9.32 0.19
CA ILE A 140 -5.14 -8.58 1.19
C ILE A 140 -4.97 -9.41 2.47
N GLY A 141 -6.01 -10.12 2.92
CA GLY A 141 -5.91 -11.03 4.06
C GLY A 141 -4.93 -12.17 3.80
N GLU A 142 -4.97 -12.77 2.61
CA GLU A 142 -4.02 -13.80 2.16
C GLU A 142 -2.58 -13.25 2.12
N GLY A 143 -2.39 -12.03 1.59
CA GLY A 143 -1.09 -11.37 1.56
C GLY A 143 -0.53 -11.08 2.95
N GLN A 144 -1.38 -10.67 3.90
CA GLN A 144 -0.99 -10.48 5.29
C GLN A 144 -0.57 -11.80 5.95
N GLN A 145 -1.31 -12.88 5.68
CA GLN A 145 -0.97 -14.19 6.20
C GLN A 145 0.38 -14.68 5.67
N PHE A 146 0.66 -14.52 4.38
CA PHE A 146 1.98 -14.84 3.82
C PHE A 146 3.11 -14.03 4.47
N ASP A 147 2.93 -12.71 4.67
CA ASP A 147 3.93 -11.87 5.33
C ASP A 147 4.28 -12.39 6.73
N MET A 148 3.28 -12.77 7.53
CA MET A 148 3.46 -13.38 8.86
C MET A 148 4.15 -14.76 8.79
N GLU A 149 3.78 -15.61 7.84
CA GLU A 149 4.40 -16.93 7.66
C GLU A 149 5.88 -16.81 7.27
N PHE A 150 6.24 -15.80 6.46
CA PHE A 150 7.61 -15.57 6.01
C PHE A 150 8.55 -15.19 7.14
N GLU A 151 8.06 -14.62 8.25
CA GLU A 151 8.88 -14.32 9.43
C GLU A 151 9.62 -15.57 9.94
N ASN A 152 8.95 -16.73 9.90
CA ASN A 152 9.43 -18.00 10.43
C ASN A 152 10.06 -18.92 9.36
N ARG A 153 10.21 -18.45 8.11
CA ARG A 153 10.77 -19.21 7.00
C ARG A 153 12.10 -18.64 6.55
N ASN A 154 13.04 -19.51 6.20
CA ASN A 154 14.34 -19.15 5.63
C ASN A 154 14.50 -19.60 4.17
N ASP A 155 13.45 -20.18 3.58
CA ASP A 155 13.42 -20.74 2.23
C ASP A 155 12.52 -19.93 1.27
N VAL A 156 12.11 -18.71 1.67
CA VAL A 156 11.23 -17.85 0.88
C VAL A 156 11.92 -17.46 -0.43
N LYS A 157 11.24 -17.71 -1.55
CA LYS A 157 11.73 -17.37 -2.89
C LYS A 157 11.28 -15.99 -3.32
N GLU A 158 11.98 -15.43 -4.31
CA GLU A 158 11.62 -14.14 -4.88
C GLU A 158 10.17 -14.10 -5.39
N GLU A 159 9.72 -15.17 -6.07
CA GLU A 159 8.37 -15.25 -6.62
C GLU A 159 7.31 -15.23 -5.52
N GLU A 160 7.56 -15.90 -4.39
CA GLU A 160 6.66 -15.92 -3.23
C GLU A 160 6.58 -14.52 -2.60
N TYR A 161 7.72 -13.83 -2.48
CA TYR A 161 7.76 -12.46 -1.99
C TYR A 161 6.99 -11.50 -2.92
N ILE A 162 7.21 -11.58 -4.23
CA ILE A 162 6.49 -10.74 -5.21
C ILE A 162 4.97 -11.00 -5.13
N GLU A 163 4.55 -12.25 -4.99
CA GLU A 163 3.12 -12.57 -4.81
C GLU A 163 2.57 -12.02 -3.49
N MET A 164 3.31 -12.14 -2.40
CA MET A 164 2.90 -11.58 -1.10
C MET A 164 2.69 -10.06 -1.19
N ILE A 165 3.63 -9.29 -1.77
CA ILE A 165 3.47 -7.84 -1.90
C ILE A 165 2.40 -7.46 -2.94
N ARG A 166 2.17 -8.29 -3.96
CA ARG A 166 1.03 -8.14 -4.88
C ARG A 166 -0.27 -8.18 -4.09
N LEU A 167 -0.48 -9.22 -3.30
CA LEU A 167 -1.68 -9.44 -2.49
C LEU A 167 -1.82 -8.38 -1.38
N LYS A 168 -0.78 -8.18 -0.57
CA LYS A 168 -0.85 -7.28 0.60
C LYS A 168 -0.98 -5.80 0.20
N THR A 169 -0.35 -5.37 -0.88
CA THR A 169 -0.20 -3.94 -1.22
C THR A 169 -0.80 -3.56 -2.58
N SER A 170 -0.43 -4.30 -3.66
CA SER A 170 -0.70 -3.85 -5.03
C SER A 170 -2.16 -3.97 -5.42
N VAL A 171 -2.85 -5.03 -5.01
CA VAL A 171 -4.26 -5.28 -5.39
C VAL A 171 -5.20 -4.17 -4.94
N LEU A 172 -4.91 -3.46 -3.84
CA LEU A 172 -5.76 -2.36 -3.40
C LEU A 172 -5.59 -1.09 -4.24
N LEU A 173 -4.39 -0.85 -4.80
CA LEU A 173 -4.17 0.24 -5.76
C LEU A 173 -4.84 -0.11 -7.11
N ALA A 174 -4.72 -1.36 -7.53
CA ALA A 174 -5.38 -1.90 -8.73
C ALA A 174 -6.91 -1.81 -8.62
N CYS A 175 -7.45 -2.23 -7.48
CA CYS A 175 -8.88 -2.12 -7.14
C CYS A 175 -9.36 -0.66 -7.20
N ALA A 176 -8.61 0.28 -6.64
CA ALA A 176 -8.95 1.71 -6.66
C ALA A 176 -9.15 2.21 -8.09
N LEU A 177 -8.19 1.98 -8.97
CA LEU A 177 -8.23 2.43 -10.36
C LEU A 177 -9.35 1.76 -11.17
N LYS A 178 -9.47 0.42 -11.06
CA LYS A 178 -10.53 -0.33 -11.74
C LYS A 178 -11.92 0.09 -11.27
N MET A 179 -12.08 0.34 -9.97
CA MET A 179 -13.34 0.79 -9.41
C MET A 179 -13.73 2.17 -9.93
N GLY A 180 -12.77 3.10 -10.01
CA GLY A 180 -12.99 4.40 -10.63
C GLY A 180 -13.49 4.27 -12.08
N ALA A 181 -12.88 3.39 -12.87
CA ALA A 181 -13.30 3.09 -14.24
C ALA A 181 -14.72 2.51 -14.32
N ILE A 182 -15.04 1.50 -13.49
CA ILE A 182 -16.37 0.88 -13.44
C ILE A 182 -17.44 1.93 -13.14
N LEU A 183 -17.20 2.76 -12.12
CA LEU A 183 -18.13 3.82 -11.71
C LEU A 183 -18.26 4.94 -12.76
N ALA A 184 -17.29 5.05 -13.65
CA ALA A 184 -17.30 5.98 -14.77
C ALA A 184 -17.91 5.37 -16.04
N ASP A 185 -18.51 4.18 -16.02
CA ASP A 185 -19.05 3.46 -17.18
C ASP A 185 -17.99 3.14 -18.26
N ALA A 186 -16.73 2.93 -17.87
CA ALA A 186 -15.68 2.49 -18.78
C ALA A 186 -15.94 1.06 -19.31
N SER A 187 -15.33 0.72 -20.44
CA SER A 187 -15.34 -0.65 -20.94
C SER A 187 -14.68 -1.61 -19.95
N ASP A 188 -15.06 -2.89 -19.98
CA ASP A 188 -14.42 -3.91 -19.14
C ASP A 188 -12.93 -4.05 -19.48
N GLU A 189 -12.53 -3.83 -20.74
CA GLU A 189 -11.14 -3.83 -21.20
C GLU A 189 -10.34 -2.66 -20.59
N ASP A 190 -10.88 -1.43 -20.66
CA ASP A 190 -10.24 -0.26 -20.06
C ASP A 190 -10.13 -0.38 -18.54
N ALA A 191 -11.18 -0.90 -17.90
CA ALA A 191 -11.17 -1.16 -16.46
C ALA A 191 -10.10 -2.21 -16.08
N GLU A 192 -9.90 -3.25 -16.90
CA GLU A 192 -8.86 -4.25 -16.68
C GLU A 192 -7.46 -3.67 -16.91
N ASN A 193 -7.26 -2.87 -17.95
CA ASN A 193 -6.00 -2.17 -18.20
C ASN A 193 -5.63 -1.27 -17.02
N LEU A 194 -6.59 -0.56 -16.43
CA LEU A 194 -6.35 0.25 -15.21
C LEU A 194 -6.08 -0.61 -13.98
N TYR A 195 -6.68 -1.80 -13.86
CA TYR A 195 -6.33 -2.77 -12.82
C TYR A 195 -4.86 -3.17 -12.94
N LYS A 196 -4.44 -3.60 -14.13
CA LYS A 196 -3.05 -4.01 -14.39
C LYS A 196 -2.07 -2.87 -14.21
N PHE A 197 -2.40 -1.66 -14.65
CA PHE A 197 -1.61 -0.46 -14.37
C PHE A 197 -1.40 -0.27 -12.85
N GLY A 198 -2.46 -0.35 -12.05
CA GLY A 198 -2.41 -0.21 -10.60
C GLY A 198 -1.63 -1.33 -9.91
N GLU A 199 -1.75 -2.56 -10.39
CA GLU A 199 -1.01 -3.71 -9.89
C GLU A 199 0.50 -3.53 -10.10
N GLN A 200 0.92 -3.13 -11.30
CA GLN A 200 2.35 -2.91 -11.60
C GLN A 200 2.93 -1.73 -10.81
N ILE A 201 2.19 -0.63 -10.68
CA ILE A 201 2.62 0.50 -9.84
C ILE A 201 2.71 0.08 -8.37
N GLY A 202 1.77 -0.74 -7.89
CA GLY A 202 1.77 -1.23 -6.53
C GLY A 202 3.00 -2.07 -6.21
N LEU A 203 3.40 -2.95 -7.12
CA LEU A 203 4.63 -3.75 -7.02
C LEU A 203 5.87 -2.85 -6.99
N ALA A 204 5.98 -1.91 -7.94
CA ALA A 204 7.10 -0.95 -7.97
C ALA A 204 7.14 -0.11 -6.69
N PHE A 205 5.99 0.31 -6.19
CA PHE A 205 5.86 1.13 -4.99
C PHE A 205 6.31 0.39 -3.72
N GLN A 206 5.94 -0.90 -3.56
CA GLN A 206 6.37 -1.68 -2.40
C GLN A 206 7.86 -1.99 -2.45
N LEU A 207 8.38 -2.39 -3.62
CA LEU A 207 9.82 -2.58 -3.81
C LEU A 207 10.61 -1.30 -3.53
N GLN A 208 10.07 -0.14 -3.89
CA GLN A 208 10.66 1.16 -3.57
C GLN A 208 10.61 1.46 -2.06
N ASP A 209 9.57 1.01 -1.34
CA ASP A 209 9.49 1.14 0.13
C ASP A 209 10.62 0.36 0.80
N ASP A 210 10.77 -0.91 0.44
CA ASP A 210 11.82 -1.78 0.97
C ASP A 210 13.22 -1.24 0.62
N TYR A 211 13.39 -0.74 -0.62
CA TYR A 211 14.63 -0.10 -1.05
C TYR A 211 14.97 1.12 -0.19
N LEU A 212 14.01 1.97 0.10
CA LEU A 212 14.20 3.18 0.89
C LEU A 212 14.40 2.89 2.38
N ASP A 213 13.97 1.76 2.90
CA ASP A 213 14.30 1.32 4.26
C ASP A 213 15.81 1.05 4.41
N VAL A 214 16.50 0.66 3.33
CA VAL A 214 17.95 0.42 3.35
C VAL A 214 18.76 1.62 2.88
N TYR A 215 18.34 2.27 1.78
CA TYR A 215 19.11 3.26 1.04
C TYR A 215 18.52 4.67 1.08
N GLY A 216 17.42 4.88 1.78
CA GLY A 216 16.76 6.18 1.86
C GLY A 216 17.53 7.21 2.70
N ASP A 217 17.15 8.48 2.55
CA ASP A 217 17.59 9.54 3.47
C ASP A 217 16.57 9.67 4.61
N THR A 218 17.04 9.53 5.85
CA THR A 218 16.20 9.64 7.07
C THR A 218 15.42 10.95 7.14
N LYS A 219 15.98 12.03 6.60
CA LYS A 219 15.32 13.34 6.56
C LYS A 219 14.12 13.39 5.62
N VAL A 220 14.16 12.59 4.55
CA VAL A 220 13.12 12.52 3.53
C VAL A 220 12.12 11.40 3.82
N PHE A 221 12.62 10.26 4.30
CA PHE A 221 11.79 9.08 4.57
C PHE A 221 10.97 9.19 5.86
N GLY A 222 11.45 10.00 6.83
CA GLY A 222 10.75 10.26 8.09
C GLY A 222 10.71 9.09 9.08
N LYS A 223 11.48 8.01 8.81
CA LYS A 223 11.67 6.84 9.67
C LYS A 223 13.16 6.56 9.82
N GLU A 224 13.53 5.83 10.86
CA GLU A 224 14.89 5.27 10.96
C GLU A 224 15.11 4.23 9.87
N ILE A 225 16.26 4.29 9.21
CA ILE A 225 16.69 3.34 8.17
C ILE A 225 17.07 2.01 8.81
N GLY A 226 16.90 0.90 8.03
CA GLY A 226 17.35 -0.44 8.40
C GLY A 226 16.40 -1.17 9.35
N GLY A 227 15.12 -0.78 9.36
CA GLY A 227 14.09 -1.51 10.09
C GLY A 227 13.95 -2.95 9.60
N ASP A 228 13.88 -3.15 8.29
CA ASP A 228 13.78 -4.47 7.67
C ASP A 228 15.03 -5.33 7.91
N ILE A 229 16.22 -4.72 7.93
CA ILE A 229 17.47 -5.43 8.27
C ILE A 229 17.45 -5.90 9.72
N THR A 230 17.04 -5.04 10.64
CA THR A 230 17.06 -5.36 12.08
C THR A 230 16.02 -6.42 12.47
N SER A 231 14.88 -6.44 11.79
CA SER A 231 13.82 -7.45 11.97
C SER A 231 14.01 -8.71 11.13
N ASN A 232 15.08 -8.81 10.34
CA ASN A 232 15.35 -9.91 9.40
C ASN A 232 14.19 -10.16 8.41
N LYS A 233 13.49 -9.08 8.01
CA LYS A 233 12.34 -9.17 7.13
C LYS A 233 12.73 -9.79 5.79
N LYS A 234 11.94 -10.74 5.30
CA LYS A 234 12.16 -11.45 4.03
C LYS A 234 11.75 -10.56 2.85
N THR A 235 12.49 -9.45 2.65
CA THR A 235 12.31 -8.54 1.53
C THR A 235 13.01 -9.03 0.27
N TYR A 236 12.71 -8.40 -0.86
CA TYR A 236 13.42 -8.64 -2.12
C TYR A 236 14.95 -8.60 -1.94
N MET A 237 15.43 -7.66 -1.13
CA MET A 237 16.88 -7.47 -0.94
C MET A 237 17.51 -8.59 -0.13
N LEU A 238 16.92 -9.01 0.98
CA LEU A 238 17.46 -10.10 1.78
C LEU A 238 17.44 -11.43 1.02
N ILE A 239 16.32 -11.73 0.33
CA ILE A 239 16.16 -12.95 -0.47
C ILE A 239 17.22 -13.00 -1.57
N ASN A 240 17.40 -11.92 -2.33
CA ASN A 240 18.35 -11.87 -3.43
C ASN A 240 19.80 -11.79 -2.94
N ALA A 241 20.06 -11.21 -1.75
CA ALA A 241 21.37 -11.28 -1.14
C ALA A 241 21.78 -12.73 -0.87
N PHE A 242 20.90 -13.55 -0.31
CA PHE A 242 21.19 -14.99 -0.12
C PHE A 242 21.32 -15.73 -1.44
N ASN A 243 20.52 -15.42 -2.45
CA ASN A 243 20.55 -16.09 -3.74
C ASN A 243 21.86 -15.85 -4.52
N HIS A 244 22.48 -14.68 -4.39
CA HIS A 244 23.63 -14.22 -5.19
C HIS A 244 24.94 -14.16 -4.40
N ALA A 245 24.91 -14.37 -3.08
CA ALA A 245 26.08 -14.35 -2.21
C ALA A 245 27.01 -15.53 -2.52
N ASN A 246 28.31 -15.28 -2.52
CA ASN A 246 29.33 -16.34 -2.42
C ASN A 246 29.32 -16.95 -1.01
N ASP A 247 30.09 -18.05 -0.79
CA ASP A 247 30.07 -18.79 0.47
C ASP A 247 30.45 -17.91 1.67
N ALA A 248 31.44 -17.02 1.55
CA ALA A 248 31.87 -16.12 2.62
C ALA A 248 30.81 -15.06 2.95
N GLN A 249 30.22 -14.45 1.92
CA GLN A 249 29.14 -13.47 2.07
C GLN A 249 27.89 -14.12 2.68
N ARG A 250 27.54 -15.32 2.21
CA ARG A 250 26.42 -16.10 2.76
C ARG A 250 26.63 -16.43 4.25
N ALA A 251 27.82 -16.85 4.63
CA ALA A 251 28.13 -17.15 6.02
C ALA A 251 28.05 -15.88 6.91
N GLU A 252 28.50 -14.74 6.40
CA GLU A 252 28.40 -13.46 7.13
C GLU A 252 26.94 -12.97 7.22
N LEU A 253 26.15 -13.05 6.15
CA LEU A 253 24.71 -12.75 6.17
C LEU A 253 23.98 -13.63 7.20
N GLN A 254 24.23 -14.94 7.17
CA GLN A 254 23.62 -15.88 8.10
C GLN A 254 23.95 -15.56 9.55
N LYS A 255 25.21 -15.20 9.85
CA LYS A 255 25.63 -14.76 11.18
C LYS A 255 24.80 -13.59 11.69
N TRP A 256 24.51 -12.60 10.81
CA TRP A 256 23.72 -11.43 11.19
C TRP A 256 22.21 -11.74 11.32
N VAL A 257 21.70 -12.67 10.53
CA VAL A 257 20.30 -13.12 10.63
C VAL A 257 20.08 -13.92 11.91
N ASP A 258 21.02 -14.77 12.29
CA ASP A 258 20.91 -15.65 13.48
C ASP A 258 21.27 -14.92 14.80
N ALA A 259 21.79 -13.70 14.73
CA ALA A 259 22.18 -12.95 15.93
C ALA A 259 20.95 -12.53 16.73
N GLU A 260 20.80 -13.06 17.95
CA GLU A 260 19.75 -12.67 18.91
C GLU A 260 20.07 -11.33 19.59
N GLU A 261 21.38 -11.09 19.88
CA GLU A 261 21.89 -9.85 20.45
C GLU A 261 22.83 -9.17 19.44
N PHE A 262 22.60 -7.89 19.14
CA PHE A 262 23.44 -7.13 18.21
C PHE A 262 23.35 -5.62 18.46
N ASP A 263 24.42 -4.89 18.13
CA ASP A 263 24.31 -3.44 17.95
C ASP A 263 23.58 -3.15 16.63
N ARG A 264 22.51 -2.37 16.72
CA ARG A 264 21.66 -2.03 15.57
C ARG A 264 22.46 -1.38 14.44
N LYS A 265 23.36 -0.44 14.78
CA LYS A 265 24.13 0.30 13.79
C LYS A 265 25.15 -0.60 13.09
N GLU A 266 25.80 -1.48 13.85
CA GLU A 266 26.75 -2.45 13.32
C GLU A 266 26.06 -3.43 12.37
N LYS A 267 24.90 -4.00 12.76
CA LYS A 267 24.12 -4.91 11.89
C LYS A 267 23.69 -4.24 10.58
N VAL A 268 23.10 -3.05 10.68
CA VAL A 268 22.64 -2.31 9.49
C VAL A 268 23.82 -1.98 8.57
N ALA A 269 24.95 -1.49 9.13
CA ALA A 269 26.12 -1.17 8.33
C ALA A 269 26.74 -2.40 7.65
N ALA A 270 26.84 -3.53 8.36
CA ALA A 270 27.41 -4.76 7.83
C ALA A 270 26.56 -5.37 6.73
N VAL A 271 25.23 -5.47 6.95
CA VAL A 271 24.31 -6.04 5.96
C VAL A 271 24.19 -5.13 4.74
N THR A 272 24.12 -3.80 4.90
CA THR A 272 24.11 -2.87 3.77
C THR A 272 25.39 -2.95 2.95
N ARG A 273 26.55 -3.09 3.60
CA ARG A 273 27.82 -3.33 2.89
C ARG A 273 27.78 -4.61 2.07
N LEU A 274 27.26 -5.71 2.64
CA LEU A 274 27.11 -6.97 1.91
C LEU A 274 26.16 -6.82 0.71
N TYR A 275 25.03 -6.12 0.88
CA TYR A 275 24.12 -5.84 -0.24
C TYR A 275 24.82 -5.09 -1.36
N ASN A 276 25.66 -4.10 -1.04
CA ASN A 276 26.43 -3.34 -2.04
C ASN A 276 27.47 -4.23 -2.74
N GLU A 277 28.22 -5.06 -2.02
CA GLU A 277 29.21 -5.97 -2.58
C GLU A 277 28.58 -7.03 -3.49
N ILE A 278 27.38 -7.50 -3.19
CA ILE A 278 26.62 -8.47 -3.99
C ILE A 278 25.96 -7.79 -5.21
N GLY A 279 25.72 -6.47 -5.13
CA GLY A 279 25.06 -5.69 -6.21
C GLY A 279 23.53 -5.64 -6.05
N ILE A 280 23.00 -5.84 -4.84
CA ILE A 280 21.56 -5.83 -4.54
C ILE A 280 20.94 -4.45 -4.80
N ASP A 281 21.66 -3.35 -4.54
CA ASP A 281 21.24 -1.99 -4.87
C ASP A 281 20.74 -1.89 -6.33
N LYS A 282 21.62 -2.29 -7.28
CA LYS A 282 21.28 -2.26 -8.70
C LYS A 282 20.13 -3.21 -9.05
N MET A 283 20.12 -4.41 -8.52
CA MET A 283 19.06 -5.40 -8.78
C MET A 283 17.69 -4.88 -8.34
N ALA A 284 17.61 -4.25 -7.17
CA ALA A 284 16.37 -3.67 -6.66
C ALA A 284 15.90 -2.50 -7.53
N GLN A 285 16.80 -1.59 -7.91
CA GLN A 285 16.48 -0.46 -8.82
C GLN A 285 15.99 -0.96 -10.19
N ASP A 286 16.66 -1.95 -10.78
CA ASP A 286 16.27 -2.53 -12.07
C ASP A 286 14.88 -3.20 -11.97
N LYS A 287 14.57 -3.88 -10.85
CA LYS A 287 13.26 -4.51 -10.62
C LYS A 287 12.14 -3.47 -10.46
N ILE A 288 12.39 -2.41 -9.71
CA ILE A 288 11.48 -1.26 -9.56
C ILE A 288 11.19 -0.62 -10.92
N ALA A 289 12.25 -0.32 -11.68
CA ALA A 289 12.12 0.25 -13.01
C ALA A 289 11.34 -0.67 -13.95
N TYR A 290 11.57 -1.97 -13.90
CA TYR A 290 10.83 -2.96 -14.71
C TYR A 290 9.31 -2.85 -14.48
N TYR A 291 8.84 -2.92 -13.23
CA TYR A 291 7.42 -2.85 -12.96
C TYR A 291 6.82 -1.50 -13.32
N PHE A 292 7.55 -0.42 -13.09
CA PHE A 292 7.10 0.92 -13.49
C PHE A 292 6.96 1.06 -15.01
N GLU A 293 7.90 0.54 -15.79
CA GLU A 293 7.81 0.52 -17.26
C GLU A 293 6.68 -0.41 -17.77
N GLN A 294 6.45 -1.56 -17.10
CA GLN A 294 5.29 -2.39 -17.45
C GLN A 294 3.98 -1.64 -17.21
N SER A 295 3.88 -0.85 -16.13
CA SER A 295 2.67 -0.09 -15.83
C SER A 295 2.29 0.86 -16.97
N LYS A 296 3.27 1.56 -17.58
CA LYS A 296 3.02 2.50 -18.67
C LYS A 296 2.29 1.85 -19.85
N LYS A 297 2.66 0.62 -20.20
CA LYS A 297 2.03 -0.12 -21.32
C LYS A 297 0.53 -0.30 -21.10
N TYR A 298 0.12 -0.57 -19.86
CA TYR A 298 -1.29 -0.73 -19.52
C TYR A 298 -2.04 0.61 -19.55
N LEU A 299 -1.43 1.69 -19.06
CA LEU A 299 -2.03 3.03 -19.16
C LEU A 299 -2.17 3.47 -20.63
N ASP A 300 -1.15 3.20 -21.46
CA ASP A 300 -1.19 3.53 -22.87
C ASP A 300 -2.31 2.78 -23.61
N ALA A 301 -2.63 1.54 -23.19
CA ALA A 301 -3.68 0.72 -23.76
C ALA A 301 -5.11 1.18 -23.40
N VAL A 302 -5.30 2.04 -22.39
CA VAL A 302 -6.63 2.60 -22.05
C VAL A 302 -7.12 3.48 -23.20
N ASN A 303 -8.34 3.25 -23.66
CA ASN A 303 -8.92 3.93 -24.83
C ASN A 303 -9.56 5.29 -24.46
N VAL A 304 -8.71 6.26 -24.11
CA VAL A 304 -9.11 7.66 -23.90
C VAL A 304 -8.08 8.59 -24.54
N PRO A 305 -8.41 9.86 -24.82
CA PRO A 305 -7.45 10.85 -25.31
C PRO A 305 -6.21 10.95 -24.40
N ALA A 306 -5.04 11.18 -25.00
CA ALA A 306 -3.77 11.22 -24.27
C ALA A 306 -3.76 12.26 -23.14
N GLU A 307 -4.41 13.40 -23.35
CA GLU A 307 -4.51 14.49 -22.38
C GLU A 307 -5.22 14.05 -21.10
N ARG A 308 -6.13 13.09 -21.19
CA ARG A 308 -6.85 12.55 -20.02
C ARG A 308 -5.97 11.64 -19.16
N LYS A 309 -4.93 11.04 -19.74
CA LYS A 309 -3.97 10.16 -19.04
C LYS A 309 -2.88 10.92 -18.28
N GLU A 310 -2.59 12.17 -18.70
CA GLU A 310 -1.44 12.93 -18.20
C GLU A 310 -1.41 13.07 -16.68
N GLU A 311 -2.55 13.41 -16.06
CA GLU A 311 -2.60 13.65 -14.63
C GLU A 311 -2.36 12.37 -13.82
N LEU A 312 -2.93 11.24 -14.25
CA LEU A 312 -2.68 9.95 -13.63
C LEU A 312 -1.21 9.51 -13.81
N ALA A 313 -0.64 9.71 -15.00
CA ALA A 313 0.77 9.42 -15.27
C ALA A 313 1.71 10.27 -14.40
N LYS A 314 1.45 11.57 -14.27
CA LYS A 314 2.20 12.48 -13.39
C LYS A 314 2.09 12.04 -11.94
N TYR A 315 0.91 11.67 -11.48
CA TYR A 315 0.70 11.21 -10.12
C TYR A 315 1.46 9.91 -9.82
N ALA A 316 1.39 8.93 -10.73
CA ALA A 316 2.17 7.71 -10.62
C ALA A 316 3.69 7.97 -10.56
N GLN A 317 4.20 8.88 -11.39
CA GLN A 317 5.61 9.27 -11.35
C GLN A 317 5.99 9.97 -10.04
N LYS A 318 5.10 10.82 -9.49
CA LYS A 318 5.28 11.46 -8.18
C LYS A 318 5.34 10.42 -7.06
N MET A 319 4.49 9.40 -7.12
CA MET A 319 4.50 8.27 -6.18
C MET A 319 5.88 7.58 -6.15
N MET A 320 6.46 7.31 -7.32
CA MET A 320 7.77 6.65 -7.44
C MET A 320 8.92 7.53 -6.97
N LYS A 321 8.85 8.85 -7.17
CA LYS A 321 9.89 9.80 -6.73
C LYS A 321 9.77 10.21 -5.27
N ARG A 322 8.73 9.78 -4.57
CA ARG A 322 8.45 10.14 -3.17
C ARG A 322 8.46 11.66 -2.90
N GLN A 323 7.99 12.45 -3.86
CA GLN A 323 7.90 13.92 -3.77
C GLN A 323 6.49 14.33 -3.28
N TYR A 324 6.17 14.04 -2.03
CA TYR A 324 4.92 14.50 -1.43
C TYR A 324 5.20 15.28 -0.15
#